data_3786236630b22a82555ee883e22e95a6
#
_entry.id   3786236630b22a82555ee883e22e95a6
#
_cell.length_a   1.000
_cell.length_b   1.000
_cell.length_c   1.000
_cell.angle_alpha   90.00
_cell.angle_beta   90.00
_cell.angle_gamma   90.00
#
_symmetry.space_group_name_H-M   'P 1'
#
loop_
_entity.id
_entity.type
_entity.pdbx_description
1 polymer ?
#
loop_
_entity_poly.entity_id
_entity_poly.type
_entity_poly.pdbx_seq_one_letter_code
_entity_poly.pdbx_strand_id
1 'polypeptide(L)'
;EIRTPVFEHTELFLRGVGETTDIVNKEMYTFEDKGGRSITLKPEGTAGVARSFIENGLSNTALPLKSYYITPVFRYERPQAGRLREHHQFGIEFYGASNPSADAETILVADEILKTLGLEVKLNINSMGCKTCRSSYNKALKEYFAPFIDDMCPSCKTRYEKNPLRMLDCKEE
;
A
#
# COMPACT_ATOMS: atom_id res chain seq x y z
N GLU A 1 16.63 -0.24 12.00
CA GLU A 1 16.19 -1.22 10.99
C GLU A 1 15.21 -2.18 11.62
N ILE A 2 14.13 -2.52 10.90
CA ILE A 2 13.20 -3.57 11.29
C ILE A 2 13.17 -4.65 10.20
N ARG A 3 13.13 -5.94 10.62
CA ARG A 3 13.05 -7.08 9.72
C ARG A 3 11.82 -7.91 10.06
N THR A 4 11.02 -8.19 9.06
CA THR A 4 9.80 -9.00 9.15
C THR A 4 9.96 -10.31 8.38
N PRO A 5 9.20 -11.36 8.70
CA PRO A 5 9.22 -12.61 7.94
C PRO A 5 8.97 -12.40 6.45
N VAL A 6 9.46 -13.33 5.63
CA VAL A 6 9.23 -13.31 4.18
C VAL A 6 7.79 -13.71 3.83
N PHE A 7 7.17 -14.50 4.66
CA PHE A 7 5.78 -14.92 4.54
C PHE A 7 5.01 -14.69 5.83
N GLU A 8 3.75 -14.44 5.70
CA GLU A 8 2.82 -14.13 6.80
C GLU A 8 1.47 -14.81 6.53
N HIS A 9 0.60 -14.82 7.52
CA HIS A 9 -0.79 -15.18 7.30
C HIS A 9 -1.43 -14.26 6.26
N THR A 10 -2.16 -14.85 5.32
CA THR A 10 -2.79 -14.10 4.21
C THR A 10 -3.69 -12.97 4.70
N GLU A 11 -4.40 -13.17 5.80
CA GLU A 11 -5.29 -12.18 6.42
C GLU A 11 -4.60 -10.86 6.76
N LEU A 12 -3.31 -10.88 7.10
CA LEU A 12 -2.54 -9.67 7.36
C LEU A 12 -2.55 -8.73 6.15
N PHE A 13 -2.35 -9.28 4.96
CA PHE A 13 -2.29 -8.49 3.73
C PHE A 13 -3.68 -8.11 3.22
N LEU A 14 -4.67 -8.98 3.35
CA LEU A 14 -6.07 -8.66 3.02
C LEU A 14 -6.52 -7.43 3.80
N ARG A 15 -6.24 -7.40 5.09
CA ARG A 15 -6.60 -6.28 5.97
C ARG A 15 -5.74 -5.04 5.73
N GLY A 16 -4.42 -5.20 5.59
CA GLY A 16 -3.47 -4.09 5.54
C GLY A 16 -3.43 -3.38 4.18
N VAL A 17 -3.42 -4.15 3.10
CA VAL A 17 -3.34 -3.62 1.72
C VAL A 17 -4.71 -3.22 1.19
N GLY A 18 -5.75 -3.94 1.61
CA GLY A 18 -7.15 -3.72 1.22
C GLY A 18 -7.62 -4.64 0.10
N GLU A 19 -8.77 -5.26 0.32
CA GLU A 19 -9.36 -6.29 -0.53
C GLU A 19 -9.65 -5.85 -1.98
N THR A 20 -9.75 -4.56 -2.24
CA THR A 20 -10.06 -4.01 -3.58
C THR A 20 -8.83 -3.65 -4.39
N THR A 21 -7.63 -3.90 -3.88
CA THR A 21 -6.39 -3.58 -4.58
C THR A 21 -6.02 -4.68 -5.58
N ASP A 22 -5.35 -4.32 -6.66
CA ASP A 22 -4.84 -5.29 -7.63
C ASP A 22 -3.81 -6.24 -6.99
N ILE A 23 -3.03 -5.75 -6.04
CA ILE A 23 -2.06 -6.54 -5.27
C ILE A 23 -2.78 -7.73 -4.61
N VAL A 24 -3.86 -7.48 -3.88
CA VAL A 24 -4.63 -8.52 -3.18
C VAL A 24 -5.34 -9.45 -4.16
N ASN A 25 -5.95 -8.89 -5.20
CA ASN A 25 -6.82 -9.68 -6.09
C ASN A 25 -6.05 -10.49 -7.13
N LYS A 26 -4.86 -10.05 -7.55
CA LYS A 26 -4.18 -10.60 -8.74
C LYS A 26 -2.70 -10.92 -8.53
N GLU A 27 -2.04 -10.32 -7.52
CA GLU A 27 -0.58 -10.30 -7.49
C GLU A 27 0.04 -11.02 -6.29
N MET A 28 -0.76 -11.46 -5.31
CA MET A 28 -0.24 -12.19 -4.15
C MET A 28 0.11 -13.64 -4.49
N TYR A 29 1.27 -14.10 -4.01
CA TYR A 29 1.63 -15.51 -4.00
C TYR A 29 1.12 -16.14 -2.71
N THR A 30 -0.03 -16.80 -2.80
CA THR A 30 -0.72 -17.41 -1.66
C THR A 30 -0.74 -18.94 -1.80
N PHE A 31 -0.48 -19.64 -0.72
CA PHE A 31 -0.47 -21.11 -0.65
C PHE A 31 -0.86 -21.58 0.74
N GLU A 32 -1.16 -22.87 0.86
CA GLU A 32 -1.39 -23.49 2.16
C GLU A 32 -0.10 -24.11 2.70
N ASP A 33 0.15 -23.91 3.99
CA ASP A 33 1.23 -24.61 4.67
C ASP A 33 0.83 -26.04 5.06
N LYS A 34 1.78 -26.80 5.61
CA LYS A 34 1.52 -28.19 6.05
C LYS A 34 0.45 -28.30 7.15
N GLY A 35 0.11 -27.23 7.82
CA GLY A 35 -0.95 -27.15 8.83
C GLY A 35 -2.28 -26.66 8.28
N GLY A 36 -2.44 -26.50 6.96
CA GLY A 36 -3.66 -26.03 6.31
C GLY A 36 -3.93 -24.54 6.51
N ARG A 37 -2.91 -23.74 6.87
CA ARG A 37 -3.05 -22.29 7.04
C ARG A 37 -2.73 -21.58 5.75
N SER A 38 -3.55 -20.59 5.40
CA SER A 38 -3.29 -19.73 4.24
C SER A 38 -2.14 -18.76 4.53
N ILE A 39 -1.08 -18.89 3.76
CA ILE A 39 0.17 -18.13 3.86
C ILE A 39 0.42 -17.38 2.57
N THR A 40 0.96 -16.17 2.68
CA THR A 40 1.29 -15.33 1.52
C THR A 40 2.73 -14.84 1.62
N LEU A 41 3.48 -14.94 0.52
CA LEU A 41 4.75 -14.23 0.39
C LEU A 41 4.47 -12.72 0.43
N LYS A 42 5.17 -11.97 1.27
CA LYS A 42 4.87 -10.55 1.48
C LYS A 42 4.94 -9.75 0.17
N PRO A 43 3.83 -9.10 -0.22
CA PRO A 43 3.78 -8.26 -1.41
C PRO A 43 4.27 -6.82 -1.15
N GLU A 44 4.47 -6.46 0.13
CA GLU A 44 4.95 -5.16 0.59
C GLU A 44 5.43 -5.27 2.05
N GLY A 45 6.13 -4.26 2.56
CA GLY A 45 6.75 -4.32 3.90
C GLY A 45 5.88 -3.74 5.03
N THR A 46 5.03 -2.77 4.75
CA THR A 46 4.31 -1.97 5.75
C THR A 46 3.42 -2.80 6.67
N ALA A 47 2.64 -3.75 6.13
CA ALA A 47 1.73 -4.57 6.92
C ALA A 47 2.47 -5.41 7.98
N GLY A 48 3.60 -6.01 7.62
CA GLY A 48 4.44 -6.76 8.57
C GLY A 48 5.04 -5.87 9.66
N VAL A 49 5.46 -4.65 9.33
CA VAL A 49 5.97 -3.69 10.31
C VAL A 49 4.85 -3.21 11.23
N ALA A 50 3.68 -2.89 10.69
CA ALA A 50 2.51 -2.49 11.49
C ALA A 50 2.08 -3.59 12.47
N ARG A 51 2.06 -4.87 12.02
CA ARG A 51 1.82 -6.02 12.90
C ARG A 51 2.87 -6.08 14.02
N SER A 52 4.14 -5.98 13.68
CA SER A 52 5.22 -6.00 14.66
C SER A 52 5.10 -4.87 15.69
N PHE A 53 4.72 -3.67 15.25
CA PHE A 53 4.47 -2.52 16.12
C PHE A 53 3.37 -2.81 17.15
N ILE A 54 2.28 -3.42 16.71
CA ILE A 54 1.13 -3.76 17.56
C ILE A 54 1.46 -4.91 18.53
N GLU A 55 1.95 -6.03 18.01
CA GLU A 55 2.20 -7.25 18.77
C GLU A 55 3.29 -7.09 19.85
N ASN A 56 4.29 -6.26 19.57
CA ASN A 56 5.34 -5.98 20.54
C ASN A 56 5.02 -4.79 21.46
N GLY A 57 3.81 -4.24 21.41
CA GLY A 57 3.37 -3.15 22.26
C GLY A 57 4.20 -1.87 22.10
N LEU A 58 4.77 -1.64 20.93
CA LEU A 58 5.66 -0.49 20.68
C LEU A 58 4.93 0.85 20.78
N SER A 59 3.60 0.86 20.76
CA SER A 59 2.78 2.03 21.08
C SER A 59 2.95 2.54 22.51
N ASN A 60 3.44 1.67 23.41
CA ASN A 60 3.69 2.01 24.81
C ASN A 60 5.12 2.52 25.07
N THR A 61 5.93 2.61 24.02
CA THR A 61 7.29 3.16 24.09
C THR A 61 7.29 4.67 23.80
N ALA A 62 8.47 5.30 23.87
CA ALA A 62 8.60 6.70 23.50
C ALA A 62 8.24 6.90 22.00
N LEU A 63 7.27 7.78 21.73
CA LEU A 63 6.85 8.16 20.38
C LEU A 63 7.35 9.56 20.04
N PRO A 64 7.59 9.88 18.77
CA PRO A 64 7.35 9.04 17.59
C PRO A 64 8.40 7.95 17.40
N LEU A 65 7.96 6.77 16.98
CA LEU A 65 8.85 5.69 16.57
C LEU A 65 9.12 5.79 15.07
N LYS A 66 10.40 5.84 14.70
CA LYS A 66 10.86 5.87 13.31
C LYS A 66 11.59 4.57 13.00
N SER A 67 11.22 3.90 11.96
CA SER A 67 11.88 2.68 11.50
C SER A 67 12.03 2.66 9.98
N TYR A 68 12.95 1.83 9.52
CA TYR A 68 13.11 1.55 8.09
C TYR A 68 13.35 0.06 7.89
N TYR A 69 13.05 -0.41 6.69
CA TYR A 69 13.34 -1.77 6.26
C TYR A 69 13.90 -1.78 4.85
N ILE A 70 14.70 -2.81 4.58
CA ILE A 70 15.09 -3.22 3.23
C ILE A 70 14.75 -4.69 3.13
N THR A 71 13.78 -5.04 2.28
CA THR A 71 13.22 -6.38 2.30
C THR A 71 12.84 -6.87 0.92
N PRO A 72 13.02 -8.16 0.59
CA PRO A 72 12.43 -8.72 -0.62
C PRO A 72 10.90 -8.71 -0.51
N VAL A 73 10.23 -8.37 -1.60
CA VAL A 73 8.78 -8.44 -1.77
C VAL A 73 8.44 -9.18 -3.06
N PHE A 74 7.27 -9.81 -3.09
CA PHE A 74 6.87 -10.75 -4.14
C PHE A 74 5.51 -10.38 -4.69
N ARG A 75 5.46 -10.10 -6.01
CA ARG A 75 4.21 -9.78 -6.71
C ARG A 75 4.13 -10.52 -8.03
N TYR A 76 3.00 -11.14 -8.31
CA TYR A 76 2.73 -11.80 -9.58
C TYR A 76 2.38 -10.76 -10.65
N GLU A 77 3.31 -9.87 -10.92
CA GLU A 77 3.18 -8.88 -11.98
C GLU A 77 3.55 -9.48 -13.35
N ARG A 78 3.04 -8.85 -14.42
CA ARG A 78 3.52 -9.15 -15.77
C ARG A 78 4.97 -8.67 -15.89
N PRO A 79 5.95 -9.56 -16.12
CA PRO A 79 7.34 -9.17 -16.21
C PRO A 79 7.58 -8.18 -17.36
N GLN A 80 8.27 -7.10 -17.06
CA GLN A 80 8.72 -6.11 -18.04
C GLN A 80 9.94 -5.37 -17.50
N ALA A 81 10.56 -4.52 -18.32
CA ALA A 81 11.69 -3.72 -17.87
C ALA A 81 11.34 -2.92 -16.59
N GLY A 82 12.12 -3.08 -15.54
CA GLY A 82 11.91 -2.43 -14.25
C GLY A 82 10.80 -3.02 -13.38
N ARG A 83 10.12 -4.11 -13.80
CA ARG A 83 9.12 -4.82 -13.00
C ARG A 83 9.48 -6.29 -12.89
N LEU A 84 9.93 -6.68 -11.70
CA LEU A 84 10.29 -8.04 -11.35
C LEU A 84 9.24 -8.62 -10.39
N ARG A 85 9.06 -9.94 -10.44
CA ARG A 85 8.18 -10.65 -9.48
C ARG A 85 8.76 -10.72 -8.08
N GLU A 86 10.07 -10.66 -7.96
CA GLU A 86 10.79 -10.40 -6.72
C GLU A 86 11.61 -9.13 -6.89
N HIS A 87 11.49 -8.21 -5.96
CA HIS A 87 12.30 -7.00 -5.90
C HIS A 87 12.51 -6.59 -4.44
N HIS A 88 13.54 -5.77 -4.20
CA HIS A 88 13.76 -5.22 -2.87
C HIS A 88 13.04 -3.90 -2.71
N GLN A 89 12.32 -3.78 -1.60
CA GLN A 89 11.64 -2.57 -1.21
C GLN A 89 12.38 -1.92 -0.04
N PHE A 90 12.76 -0.66 -0.20
CA PHE A 90 13.11 0.21 0.90
C PHE A 90 11.82 0.90 1.38
N GLY A 91 11.60 0.90 2.69
CA GLY A 91 10.46 1.60 3.28
C GLY A 91 10.80 2.29 4.57
N ILE A 92 10.09 3.37 4.85
CA ILE A 92 10.16 4.15 6.09
C ILE A 92 8.80 4.11 6.74
N GLU A 93 8.77 3.82 8.02
CA GLU A 93 7.56 3.81 8.83
C GLU A 93 7.71 4.81 9.98
N PHE A 94 6.70 5.64 10.15
CA PHE A 94 6.67 6.70 11.15
C PHE A 94 5.38 6.57 11.97
N TYR A 95 5.50 6.14 13.21
CA TYR A 95 4.35 5.90 14.10
C TYR A 95 4.31 6.91 15.24
N GLY A 96 3.08 7.35 15.57
CA GLY A 96 2.83 8.18 16.74
C GLY A 96 3.09 9.68 16.55
N ALA A 97 3.13 10.15 15.31
CA ALA A 97 3.12 11.58 14.98
C ALA A 97 1.93 11.91 14.10
N SER A 98 1.23 12.99 14.42
CA SER A 98 0.04 13.46 13.69
C SER A 98 0.24 14.84 13.05
N ASN A 99 1.41 15.42 13.17
CA ASN A 99 1.72 16.74 12.67
C ASN A 99 2.34 16.69 11.25
N PRO A 100 2.16 17.74 10.44
CA PRO A 100 2.70 17.80 9.08
C PRO A 100 4.23 17.71 8.99
N SER A 101 4.96 17.98 10.08
CA SER A 101 6.41 17.86 10.10
C SER A 101 6.89 16.42 9.95
N ALA A 102 6.10 15.43 10.37
CA ALA A 102 6.41 14.02 10.17
C ALA A 102 6.33 13.64 8.68
N ASP A 103 5.32 14.13 7.98
CA ASP A 103 5.19 13.94 6.54
C ASP A 103 6.34 14.61 5.79
N ALA A 104 6.66 15.86 6.17
CA ALA A 104 7.76 16.61 5.57
C ALA A 104 9.11 15.89 5.79
N GLU A 105 9.37 15.38 7.00
CA GLU A 105 10.59 14.63 7.29
C GLU A 105 10.70 13.36 6.44
N THR A 106 9.60 12.62 6.29
CA THR A 106 9.57 11.41 5.45
C THR A 106 9.88 11.73 3.99
N ILE A 107 9.31 12.83 3.46
CA ILE A 107 9.58 13.30 2.11
C ILE A 107 11.05 13.71 1.95
N LEU A 108 11.60 14.44 2.91
CA LEU A 108 13.00 14.88 2.87
C LEU A 108 13.98 13.71 2.90
N VAL A 109 13.71 12.68 3.70
CA VAL A 109 14.55 11.46 3.71
C VAL A 109 14.50 10.75 2.35
N ALA A 110 13.32 10.63 1.75
CA ALA A 110 13.19 10.02 0.42
C ALA A 110 13.92 10.85 -0.65
N ASP A 111 13.80 12.17 -0.64
CA ASP A 111 14.47 13.09 -1.56
C ASP A 111 15.99 12.99 -1.44
N GLU A 112 16.52 12.97 -0.21
CA GLU A 112 17.96 12.84 0.05
C GLU A 112 18.52 11.50 -0.43
N ILE A 113 17.80 10.40 -0.22
CA ILE A 113 18.19 9.08 -0.72
C ILE A 113 18.27 9.10 -2.25
N LEU A 114 17.23 9.61 -2.92
CA LEU A 114 17.19 9.66 -4.38
C LEU A 114 18.29 10.55 -4.96
N LYS A 115 18.56 11.69 -4.36
CA LYS A 115 19.68 12.57 -4.73
C LYS A 115 21.04 11.90 -4.55
N THR A 116 21.23 11.20 -3.44
CA THR A 116 22.47 10.44 -3.18
C THR A 116 22.70 9.35 -4.22
N LEU A 117 21.62 8.76 -4.74
CA LEU A 117 21.68 7.79 -5.85
C LEU A 117 21.81 8.45 -7.23
N GLY A 118 21.91 9.77 -7.32
CA GLY A 118 22.02 10.51 -8.58
C GLY A 118 20.72 10.54 -9.40
N LEU A 119 19.58 10.34 -8.78
CA LEU A 119 18.28 10.35 -9.44
C LEU A 119 17.62 11.73 -9.32
N GLU A 120 17.30 12.33 -10.47
CA GLU A 120 16.47 13.52 -10.53
C GLU A 120 14.99 13.14 -10.48
N VAL A 121 14.28 13.65 -9.49
CA VAL A 121 12.86 13.36 -9.30
C VAL A 121 12.04 14.63 -9.14
N LYS A 122 10.79 14.58 -9.57
CA LYS A 122 9.81 15.64 -9.34
C LYS A 122 8.86 15.21 -8.22
N LEU A 123 8.83 15.99 -7.16
CA LEU A 123 7.86 15.77 -6.07
C LEU A 123 6.47 16.25 -6.51
N ASN A 124 5.49 15.36 -6.43
CA ASN A 124 4.08 15.69 -6.56
C ASN A 124 3.38 15.31 -5.25
N ILE A 125 2.72 16.28 -4.63
CA ILE A 125 1.98 16.08 -3.39
C ILE A 125 0.50 15.97 -3.70
N ASN A 126 -0.14 14.95 -3.15
CA ASN A 126 -1.57 14.73 -3.24
C ASN A 126 -2.16 14.39 -1.86
N SER A 127 -3.46 14.57 -1.70
CA SER A 127 -4.18 14.22 -0.49
C SER A 127 -5.39 13.36 -0.80
N MET A 128 -5.54 12.29 -0.04
CA MET A 128 -6.74 11.44 -0.11
C MET A 128 -7.92 12.00 0.70
N GLY A 129 -7.76 13.18 1.29
CA GLY A 129 -8.77 13.84 2.10
C GLY A 129 -9.00 13.19 3.47
N CYS A 130 -9.78 13.84 4.30
CA CYS A 130 -10.22 13.34 5.61
C CYS A 130 -11.51 12.50 5.49
N LYS A 131 -11.94 11.89 6.59
CA LYS A 131 -13.18 11.07 6.62
C LYS A 131 -14.41 11.86 6.14
N THR A 132 -14.50 13.15 6.48
CA THR A 132 -15.63 14.01 6.12
C THR A 132 -15.66 14.33 4.63
N CYS A 133 -14.56 14.87 4.08
CA CYS A 133 -14.51 15.26 2.67
C CYS A 133 -14.48 14.05 1.74
N ARG A 134 -13.92 12.91 2.16
CA ARG A 134 -13.89 11.67 1.37
C ARG A 134 -15.31 11.14 1.10
N SER A 135 -16.20 11.21 2.06
CA SER A 135 -17.60 10.79 1.89
C SER A 135 -18.30 11.58 0.78
N SER A 136 -18.20 12.91 0.84
CA SER A 136 -18.78 13.79 -0.18
C SER A 136 -18.12 13.59 -1.56
N TYR A 137 -16.82 13.40 -1.59
CA TYR A 137 -16.09 13.15 -2.83
C TYR A 137 -16.46 11.81 -3.47
N ASN A 138 -16.55 10.73 -2.68
CA ASN A 138 -16.99 9.44 -3.17
C ASN A 138 -18.42 9.49 -3.74
N LYS A 139 -19.32 10.26 -3.12
CA LYS A 139 -20.66 10.48 -3.63
C LYS A 139 -20.62 11.19 -4.99
N ALA A 140 -19.87 12.28 -5.10
CA ALA A 140 -19.71 13.01 -6.35
C ALA A 140 -19.10 12.14 -7.47
N LEU A 141 -18.12 11.28 -7.15
CA LEU A 141 -17.54 10.32 -8.11
C LEU A 141 -18.59 9.31 -8.58
N LYS A 142 -19.39 8.76 -7.67
CA LYS A 142 -20.47 7.84 -8.04
C LYS A 142 -21.50 8.52 -8.94
N GLU A 143 -21.92 9.72 -8.60
CA GLU A 143 -22.85 10.51 -9.43
C GLU A 143 -22.28 10.78 -10.82
N TYR A 144 -21.00 11.14 -10.90
CA TYR A 144 -20.32 11.39 -12.17
C TYR A 144 -20.22 10.14 -13.06
N PHE A 145 -19.87 8.99 -12.47
CA PHE A 145 -19.69 7.77 -13.24
C PHE A 145 -20.97 6.97 -13.50
N ALA A 146 -22.06 7.26 -12.79
CA ALA A 146 -23.32 6.52 -12.92
C ALA A 146 -23.84 6.39 -14.37
N PRO A 147 -23.80 7.42 -15.23
CA PRO A 147 -24.26 7.30 -16.61
C PRO A 147 -23.39 6.39 -17.48
N PHE A 148 -22.14 6.13 -17.08
CA PHE A 148 -21.15 5.42 -17.88
C PHE A 148 -20.84 4.02 -17.36
N ILE A 149 -21.45 3.61 -16.24
CA ILE A 149 -21.05 2.40 -15.52
C ILE A 149 -21.25 1.13 -16.34
N ASP A 150 -22.23 1.08 -17.20
CA ASP A 150 -22.55 -0.07 -18.03
C ASP A 150 -21.48 -0.31 -19.11
N ASP A 151 -20.81 0.73 -19.56
CA ASP A 151 -19.75 0.69 -20.58
C ASP A 151 -18.36 0.46 -19.98
N MET A 152 -18.25 0.50 -18.63
CA MET A 152 -16.96 0.34 -17.95
C MET A 152 -16.53 -1.12 -17.81
N CYS A 153 -15.22 -1.30 -17.68
CA CYS A 153 -14.62 -2.63 -17.46
C CYS A 153 -15.13 -3.30 -16.15
N PRO A 154 -15.10 -4.63 -16.07
CA PRO A 154 -15.59 -5.37 -14.89
C PRO A 154 -14.93 -4.92 -13.57
N SER A 155 -13.64 -4.57 -13.62
CA SER A 155 -12.91 -4.05 -12.45
C SER A 155 -13.48 -2.71 -11.98
N CYS A 156 -13.80 -1.80 -12.90
CA CYS A 156 -14.41 -0.51 -12.57
C CYS A 156 -15.84 -0.64 -12.04
N LYS A 157 -16.63 -1.56 -12.56
CA LYS A 157 -17.96 -1.87 -11.99
C LYS A 157 -17.86 -2.31 -10.53
N THR A 158 -16.90 -3.18 -10.20
CA THR A 158 -16.64 -3.58 -8.81
C THR A 158 -16.13 -2.43 -7.94
N ARG A 159 -15.23 -1.60 -8.48
CA ARG A 159 -14.67 -0.44 -7.78
C ARG A 159 -15.73 0.63 -7.52
N TYR A 160 -16.65 0.83 -8.44
CA TYR A 160 -17.78 1.75 -8.29
C TYR A 160 -18.57 1.47 -7.01
N GLU A 161 -18.83 0.21 -6.72
CA GLU A 161 -19.55 -0.18 -5.52
C GLU A 161 -18.72 -0.10 -4.24
N LYS A 162 -17.51 -0.68 -4.29
CA LYS A 162 -16.68 -0.87 -3.10
C LYS A 162 -15.76 0.32 -2.77
N ASN A 163 -15.18 0.94 -3.78
CA ASN A 163 -14.21 2.04 -3.61
C ASN A 163 -14.11 2.91 -4.87
N PRO A 164 -15.01 3.90 -5.03
CA PRO A 164 -15.09 4.74 -6.23
C PRO A 164 -13.78 5.46 -6.59
N LEU A 165 -12.97 5.85 -5.59
CA LEU A 165 -11.67 6.46 -5.81
C LEU A 165 -10.75 5.62 -6.71
N ARG A 166 -10.85 4.30 -6.63
CA ARG A 166 -10.05 3.38 -7.44
C ARG A 166 -10.44 3.36 -8.93
N MET A 167 -11.57 3.94 -9.30
CA MET A 167 -11.97 4.09 -10.69
C MET A 167 -11.01 5.03 -11.43
N LEU A 168 -10.45 6.04 -10.72
CA LEU A 168 -9.46 6.97 -11.25
C LEU A 168 -8.12 6.29 -11.60
N ASP A 169 -7.87 5.10 -11.07
CA ASP A 169 -6.68 4.28 -11.34
C ASP A 169 -6.88 3.31 -12.54
N CYS A 170 -8.01 3.39 -13.26
CA CYS A 170 -8.26 2.52 -14.41
C CYS A 170 -7.24 2.79 -15.52
N LYS A 171 -6.71 1.71 -16.09
CA LYS A 171 -5.74 1.74 -17.17
C LYS A 171 -6.31 1.20 -18.49
N GLU A 172 -7.57 0.81 -18.50
CA GLU A 172 -8.28 0.41 -19.71
C GLU A 172 -8.86 1.67 -20.37
N GLU A 173 -8.60 1.84 -21.66
CA GLU A 173 -9.13 2.92 -22.51
C GLU A 173 -10.59 2.70 -22.86
#